data_af50f86609df882fe3676bc0b76e16ac
#
_entry.id   af50f86609df882fe3676bc0b76e16ac
#
_cell.length_a   1.000
_cell.length_b   1.000
_cell.length_c   1.000
_cell.angle_alpha   90.00
_cell.angle_beta   90.00
_cell.angle_gamma   90.00
#
_symmetry.space_group_name_H-M   'P 1'
#
loop_
_entity.id
_entity.type
_entity.pdbx_description
1 polymer ?
#
loop_
_entity_poly.entity_id
_entity_poly.type
_entity_poly.pdbx_seq_one_letter_code
_entity_poly.pdbx_strand_id
1 'polypeptide(L)'
;MSNIQEQPHSEDYSEDFYRHHAERYSEVAHLLLQSVYVKSSHPAFKGDMDPLDRLVQLALGKRGLDAGCGAGARDVHHLWELGFDIHGIDAVPDNISEAKMRHPEIADKVGVANLKQPLGFPDGYFDFVMCNAVIQHIDPDSLTITTVPELIRVLKPGGILQLMFKNGSGIISIFDRDYGVNRAFHLYEEESLLQLLKTHQCELVQPDTPGELGG
;
A
#
# COMPACT_ATOMS: atom_id res chain seq x y z
N MET A 1 41.27 4.97 -9.63
CA MET A 1 40.47 3.91 -8.97
C MET A 1 39.32 4.61 -8.31
N SER A 2 38.18 4.69 -9.00
CA SER A 2 36.98 5.34 -8.52
C SER A 2 36.25 4.37 -7.59
N ASN A 3 36.12 4.73 -6.32
CA ASN A 3 35.26 4.03 -5.37
C ASN A 3 33.83 4.14 -5.88
N ILE A 4 33.34 3.09 -6.48
CA ILE A 4 31.91 2.86 -6.65
C ILE A 4 31.44 2.50 -5.24
N GLN A 5 30.88 3.45 -4.50
CA GLN A 5 30.05 3.15 -3.35
C GLN A 5 28.83 2.41 -3.90
N GLU A 6 28.71 1.12 -3.60
CA GLU A 6 27.46 0.40 -3.76
C GLU A 6 26.40 1.19 -2.99
N GLN A 7 25.44 1.76 -3.72
CA GLN A 7 24.26 2.36 -3.08
C GLN A 7 23.49 1.19 -2.45
N PRO A 8 23.07 1.31 -1.19
CA PRO A 8 22.23 0.28 -0.56
C PRO A 8 21.00 0.07 -1.44
N HIS A 9 20.59 -1.20 -1.57
CA HIS A 9 19.37 -1.55 -2.30
C HIS A 9 18.22 -0.68 -1.78
N SER A 10 17.40 -0.14 -2.69
CA SER A 10 16.33 0.81 -2.36
C SER A 10 15.34 0.30 -1.29
N GLU A 11 15.24 -1.00 -1.13
CA GLU A 11 14.37 -1.69 -0.18
C GLU A 11 14.85 -1.63 1.27
N ASP A 12 16.13 -1.95 1.49
CA ASP A 12 16.73 -1.88 2.83
C ASP A 12 16.68 -0.44 3.34
N TYR A 13 16.86 0.52 2.43
CA TYR A 13 16.75 1.94 2.76
C TYR A 13 15.32 2.32 3.16
N SER A 14 14.29 1.81 2.49
CA SER A 14 12.90 2.09 2.83
C SER A 14 12.50 1.52 4.19
N GLU A 15 12.84 0.27 4.48
CA GLU A 15 12.53 -0.35 5.78
C GLU A 15 13.27 0.37 6.92
N ASP A 16 14.55 0.67 6.76
CA ASP A 16 15.34 1.41 7.74
C ASP A 16 14.80 2.83 7.94
N PHE A 17 14.38 3.49 6.87
CA PHE A 17 13.75 4.80 6.97
C PHE A 17 12.51 4.76 7.87
N TYR A 18 11.57 3.85 7.60
CA TYR A 18 10.35 3.74 8.38
C TYR A 18 10.58 3.27 9.81
N ARG A 19 11.57 2.41 10.05
CA ARG A 19 11.96 2.00 11.41
C ARG A 19 12.42 3.18 12.25
N HIS A 20 13.23 4.08 11.67
CA HIS A 20 13.73 5.26 12.39
C HIS A 20 12.71 6.40 12.49
N HIS A 21 11.64 6.39 11.71
CA HIS A 21 10.68 7.49 11.61
C HIS A 21 9.23 7.06 11.88
N ALA A 22 8.98 5.91 12.53
CA ALA A 22 7.64 5.36 12.70
C ALA A 22 6.68 6.34 13.41
N GLU A 23 7.10 6.94 14.54
CA GLU A 23 6.32 7.93 15.27
C GLU A 23 6.03 9.17 14.39
N ARG A 24 7.08 9.71 13.75
CA ARG A 24 6.93 10.87 12.88
C ARG A 24 6.08 10.53 11.65
N TYR A 25 6.23 9.33 11.10
CA TYR A 25 5.42 8.86 9.99
C TYR A 25 3.94 8.79 10.38
N SER A 26 3.63 8.30 11.57
CA SER A 26 2.25 8.26 12.07
C SER A 26 1.65 9.66 12.22
N GLU A 27 2.40 10.62 12.76
CA GLU A 27 1.97 12.02 12.85
C GLU A 27 1.70 12.63 11.46
N VAL A 28 2.66 12.46 10.54
CA VAL A 28 2.56 12.98 9.18
C VAL A 28 1.37 12.33 8.45
N ALA A 29 1.21 11.01 8.55
CA ALA A 29 0.09 10.30 7.93
C ALA A 29 -1.27 10.80 8.44
N HIS A 30 -1.35 11.13 9.74
CA HIS A 30 -2.57 11.71 10.32
C HIS A 30 -2.85 13.13 9.82
N LEU A 31 -1.81 13.95 9.68
CA LEU A 31 -1.92 15.31 9.12
C LEU A 31 -2.25 15.30 7.63
N LEU A 32 -1.72 14.31 6.89
CA LEU A 32 -1.94 14.14 5.45
C LEU A 32 -3.40 13.79 5.10
N LEU A 33 -4.18 13.27 6.03
CA LEU A 33 -5.63 13.07 5.87
C LEU A 33 -6.37 14.31 5.36
N GLN A 34 -5.80 15.49 5.59
CA GLN A 34 -6.46 16.75 5.27
C GLN A 34 -5.90 17.46 4.02
N SER A 35 -4.76 17.06 3.45
CA SER A 35 -4.07 17.96 2.50
C SER A 35 -3.42 17.37 1.26
N VAL A 36 -2.98 16.12 1.21
CA VAL A 36 -2.06 15.66 0.15
C VAL A 36 -2.76 15.07 -1.07
N TYR A 37 -3.88 14.40 -0.87
CA TYR A 37 -4.61 13.77 -1.97
C TYR A 37 -5.78 14.60 -2.52
N VAL A 38 -5.90 15.84 -2.10
CA VAL A 38 -6.94 16.79 -2.57
C VAL A 38 -6.80 17.14 -4.07
N LYS A 39 -5.77 16.63 -4.73
CA LYS A 39 -5.48 16.91 -6.14
C LYS A 39 -5.37 15.64 -6.98
N SER A 40 -6.32 14.74 -6.87
CA SER A 40 -6.47 13.73 -7.91
C SER A 40 -6.82 14.43 -9.22
N SER A 41 -6.08 14.13 -10.28
CA SER A 41 -6.44 14.57 -11.64
C SER A 41 -7.69 13.80 -12.15
N HIS A 42 -8.04 12.71 -11.49
CA HIS A 42 -9.19 11.89 -11.86
C HIS A 42 -10.50 12.54 -11.41
N PRO A 43 -11.48 12.74 -12.33
CA PRO A 43 -12.73 13.44 -12.00
C PRO A 43 -13.58 12.74 -10.93
N ALA A 44 -13.40 11.44 -10.72
CA ALA A 44 -14.12 10.67 -9.70
C ALA A 44 -13.50 10.77 -8.30
N PHE A 45 -12.23 11.18 -8.18
CA PHE A 45 -11.51 11.26 -6.91
C PHE A 45 -11.20 12.71 -6.56
N LYS A 46 -11.89 13.23 -5.57
CA LYS A 46 -11.74 14.62 -5.12
C LYS A 46 -11.05 14.73 -3.77
N GLY A 47 -10.95 13.63 -3.03
CA GLY A 47 -10.37 13.57 -1.70
C GLY A 47 -9.60 12.27 -1.46
N ASP A 48 -8.84 12.25 -0.39
CA ASP A 48 -8.00 11.13 0.02
C ASP A 48 -8.79 9.85 0.34
N MET A 49 -10.01 10.02 0.86
CA MET A 49 -10.88 8.90 1.23
C MET A 49 -11.69 8.35 0.05
N ASP A 50 -11.77 9.06 -1.08
CA ASP A 50 -12.57 8.62 -2.23
C ASP A 50 -12.17 7.23 -2.76
N PRO A 51 -10.87 6.85 -2.83
CA PRO A 51 -10.47 5.50 -3.21
C PRO A 51 -10.97 4.43 -2.24
N LEU A 52 -10.96 4.72 -0.94
CA LEU A 52 -11.44 3.82 0.10
C LEU A 52 -12.96 3.67 0.05
N ASP A 53 -13.70 4.77 -0.07
CA ASP A 53 -15.15 4.77 -0.22
C ASP A 53 -15.58 3.96 -1.45
N ARG A 54 -14.82 4.09 -2.54
CA ARG A 54 -15.07 3.33 -3.76
C ARG A 54 -14.77 1.83 -3.58
N LEU A 55 -13.68 1.49 -2.93
CA LEU A 55 -13.36 0.10 -2.58
C LEU A 55 -14.50 -0.55 -1.80
N VAL A 56 -14.99 0.14 -0.78
CA VAL A 56 -16.10 -0.31 0.07
C VAL A 56 -17.39 -0.49 -0.73
N GLN A 57 -17.67 0.37 -1.70
CA GLN A 57 -18.85 0.25 -2.58
C GLN A 57 -18.76 -0.94 -3.53
N LEU A 58 -17.56 -1.29 -3.97
CA LEU A 58 -17.32 -2.39 -4.92
C LEU A 58 -17.16 -3.75 -4.23
N ALA A 59 -16.72 -3.77 -2.98
CA ALA A 59 -16.47 -4.99 -2.23
C ALA A 59 -17.77 -5.77 -1.99
N LEU A 60 -17.75 -7.09 -2.29
CA LEU A 60 -18.91 -7.96 -2.11
C LEU A 60 -19.12 -8.41 -0.67
N GLY A 61 -18.20 -8.10 0.22
CA GLY A 61 -18.24 -8.47 1.64
C GLY A 61 -17.41 -7.51 2.50
N LYS A 62 -17.30 -7.82 3.79
CA LYS A 62 -16.72 -6.91 4.78
C LYS A 62 -15.36 -7.34 5.32
N ARG A 63 -14.78 -8.45 4.83
CA ARG A 63 -13.45 -8.87 5.26
C ARG A 63 -12.38 -8.32 4.35
N GLY A 64 -11.52 -7.48 4.89
CA GLY A 64 -10.50 -6.78 4.13
C GLY A 64 -9.09 -6.95 4.67
N LEU A 65 -8.11 -6.69 3.80
CA LEU A 65 -6.69 -6.58 4.13
C LEU A 65 -6.16 -5.24 3.66
N ASP A 66 -5.48 -4.53 4.56
CA ASP A 66 -4.61 -3.41 4.26
C ASP A 66 -3.16 -3.90 4.26
N ALA A 67 -2.60 -4.08 3.07
CA ALA A 67 -1.27 -4.60 2.85
C ALA A 67 -0.25 -3.46 2.78
N GLY A 68 0.34 -3.12 3.92
CA GLY A 68 1.21 -1.97 4.15
C GLY A 68 0.47 -0.87 4.91
N CYS A 69 -0.16 -1.22 6.04
CA CYS A 69 -1.02 -0.31 6.80
C CYS A 69 -0.28 0.86 7.48
N GLY A 70 1.05 0.79 7.55
CA GLY A 70 1.89 1.83 8.14
C GLY A 70 1.69 2.05 9.65
N ALA A 71 2.43 3.00 10.21
CA ALA A 71 2.43 3.29 11.64
C ALA A 71 1.10 3.87 12.17
N GLY A 72 0.31 4.49 11.31
CA GLY A 72 -1.00 5.02 11.71
C GLY A 72 -2.11 3.99 11.66
N ALA A 73 -2.00 2.93 10.86
CA ALA A 73 -3.05 1.96 10.55
C ALA A 73 -4.42 2.64 10.33
N ARG A 74 -4.39 3.81 9.72
CA ARG A 74 -5.50 4.76 9.57
C ARG A 74 -6.71 4.12 8.90
N ASP A 75 -6.47 3.49 7.75
CA ASP A 75 -7.54 2.91 6.94
C ASP A 75 -8.10 1.65 7.59
N VAL A 76 -7.26 0.89 8.31
CA VAL A 76 -7.69 -0.23 9.16
C VAL A 76 -8.62 0.27 10.27
N HIS A 77 -8.22 1.30 11.01
CA HIS A 77 -9.04 1.88 12.07
C HIS A 77 -10.37 2.43 11.53
N HIS A 78 -10.31 3.21 10.45
CA HIS A 78 -11.51 3.77 9.82
C HIS A 78 -12.51 2.69 9.35
N LEU A 79 -12.02 1.65 8.66
CA LEU A 79 -12.88 0.54 8.22
C LEU A 79 -13.42 -0.27 9.41
N TRP A 80 -12.64 -0.45 10.46
CA TRP A 80 -13.09 -1.09 11.68
C TRP A 80 -14.26 -0.31 12.34
N GLU A 81 -14.17 1.02 12.42
CA GLU A 81 -15.26 1.88 12.91
C GLU A 81 -16.54 1.72 12.07
N LEU A 82 -16.40 1.47 10.77
CA LEU A 82 -17.52 1.19 9.86
C LEU A 82 -18.04 -0.27 9.97
N GLY A 83 -17.48 -1.07 10.87
CA GLY A 83 -17.90 -2.45 11.14
C GLY A 83 -17.40 -3.45 10.11
N PHE A 84 -16.23 -3.23 9.51
CA PHE A 84 -15.53 -4.21 8.67
C PHE A 84 -14.68 -5.15 9.54
N ASP A 85 -14.54 -6.40 9.08
CA ASP A 85 -13.54 -7.36 9.60
C ASP A 85 -12.22 -7.13 8.83
N ILE A 86 -11.51 -6.09 9.23
CA ILE A 86 -10.32 -5.59 8.55
C ILE A 86 -9.04 -6.03 9.26
N HIS A 87 -8.04 -6.46 8.51
CA HIS A 87 -6.70 -6.75 8.97
C HIS A 87 -5.71 -5.77 8.35
N GLY A 88 -4.68 -5.41 9.09
CA GLY A 88 -3.56 -4.61 8.59
C GLY A 88 -2.24 -5.34 8.76
N ILE A 89 -1.37 -5.27 7.76
CA ILE A 89 0.00 -5.80 7.86
C ILE A 89 1.01 -4.74 7.41
N ASP A 90 2.17 -4.73 8.05
CA ASP A 90 3.31 -3.90 7.65
C ASP A 90 4.62 -4.66 7.88
N ALA A 91 5.63 -4.41 7.06
CA ALA A 91 6.94 -5.06 7.19
C ALA A 91 7.76 -4.52 8.37
N VAL A 92 7.47 -3.30 8.82
CA VAL A 92 8.23 -2.61 9.87
C VAL A 92 7.58 -2.82 11.24
N PRO A 93 8.24 -3.54 12.18
CA PRO A 93 7.67 -3.81 13.50
C PRO A 93 7.34 -2.56 14.29
N ASP A 94 8.12 -1.48 14.12
CA ASP A 94 7.89 -0.20 14.78
C ASP A 94 6.59 0.46 14.31
N ASN A 95 6.25 0.34 13.02
CA ASN A 95 4.97 0.79 12.48
C ASN A 95 3.79 0.07 13.15
N ILE A 96 3.90 -1.24 13.33
CA ILE A 96 2.86 -2.03 13.98
C ILE A 96 2.75 -1.70 15.47
N SER A 97 3.89 -1.46 16.13
CA SER A 97 3.91 -1.05 17.54
C SER A 97 3.24 0.31 17.72
N GLU A 98 3.54 1.27 16.85
CA GLU A 98 2.91 2.59 16.85
C GLU A 98 1.41 2.52 16.53
N ALA A 99 1.01 1.70 15.54
CA ALA A 99 -0.40 1.49 15.21
C ALA A 99 -1.21 0.95 16.40
N LYS A 100 -0.66 -0.04 17.12
CA LYS A 100 -1.29 -0.61 18.34
C LYS A 100 -1.34 0.37 19.49
N MET A 101 -0.34 1.22 19.63
CA MET A 101 -0.32 2.25 20.66
C MET A 101 -1.36 3.33 20.37
N ARG A 102 -1.49 3.73 19.13
CA ARG A 102 -2.43 4.78 18.68
C ARG A 102 -3.87 4.31 18.66
N HIS A 103 -4.09 3.07 18.26
CA HIS A 103 -5.41 2.45 18.12
C HIS A 103 -5.47 1.08 18.84
N PRO A 104 -5.55 1.09 20.20
CA PRO A 104 -5.58 -0.16 20.98
C PRO A 104 -6.74 -1.10 20.62
N GLU A 105 -7.86 -0.56 20.13
CA GLU A 105 -9.07 -1.27 19.71
C GLU A 105 -8.87 -2.16 18.50
N ILE A 106 -7.85 -1.91 17.67
CA ILE A 106 -7.47 -2.76 16.53
C ILE A 106 -6.14 -3.49 16.75
N ALA A 107 -5.64 -3.55 17.99
CA ALA A 107 -4.33 -4.15 18.27
C ALA A 107 -4.22 -5.64 17.88
N ASP A 108 -5.31 -6.38 17.88
CA ASP A 108 -5.41 -7.76 17.41
C ASP A 108 -5.63 -7.89 15.89
N LYS A 109 -5.90 -6.79 15.22
CA LYS A 109 -6.15 -6.73 13.78
C LYS A 109 -4.90 -6.37 12.97
N VAL A 110 -3.85 -5.83 13.61
CA VAL A 110 -2.64 -5.43 12.91
C VAL A 110 -1.45 -6.30 13.32
N GLY A 111 -0.62 -6.66 12.34
CA GLY A 111 0.51 -7.56 12.54
C GLY A 111 1.68 -7.32 11.58
N VAL A 112 2.87 -7.82 11.97
CA VAL A 112 4.06 -7.74 11.13
C VAL A 112 4.00 -8.82 10.06
N ALA A 113 4.09 -8.41 8.79
CA ALA A 113 4.27 -9.31 7.66
C ALA A 113 4.94 -8.57 6.49
N ASN A 114 5.82 -9.26 5.76
CA ASN A 114 6.54 -8.71 4.62
C ASN A 114 5.91 -9.21 3.32
N LEU A 115 5.50 -8.30 2.45
CA LEU A 115 4.89 -8.61 1.15
C LEU A 115 5.83 -9.32 0.16
N LYS A 116 7.13 -9.36 0.45
CA LYS A 116 8.13 -10.13 -0.31
C LYS A 116 8.16 -11.61 0.10
N GLN A 117 7.26 -12.04 0.98
CA GLN A 117 7.16 -13.41 1.48
C GLN A 117 5.71 -13.91 1.45
N PRO A 118 5.48 -15.24 1.51
CA PRO A 118 4.14 -15.77 1.63
C PRO A 118 3.39 -15.20 2.84
N LEU A 119 2.16 -14.76 2.62
CA LEU A 119 1.31 -14.22 3.67
C LEU A 119 0.67 -15.34 4.50
N GLY A 120 0.59 -15.14 5.81
CA GLY A 120 0.01 -16.11 6.75
C GLY A 120 -1.52 -16.25 6.71
N PHE A 121 -2.16 -15.90 5.60
CA PHE A 121 -3.61 -16.01 5.41
C PHE A 121 -3.96 -17.14 4.45
N PRO A 122 -5.15 -17.78 4.61
CA PRO A 122 -5.63 -18.79 3.67
C PRO A 122 -5.90 -18.19 2.27
N ASP A 123 -5.93 -19.07 1.26
CA ASP A 123 -6.38 -18.71 -0.07
C ASP A 123 -7.83 -18.22 -0.05
N GLY A 124 -8.14 -17.18 -0.79
CA GLY A 124 -9.49 -16.67 -0.90
C GLY A 124 -10.11 -16.22 0.41
N TYR A 125 -9.34 -15.66 1.31
CA TYR A 125 -9.81 -15.27 2.64
C TYR A 125 -10.51 -13.92 2.67
N PHE A 126 -10.02 -12.93 1.89
CA PHE A 126 -10.50 -11.56 1.91
C PHE A 126 -11.48 -11.25 0.79
N ASP A 127 -12.48 -10.43 1.07
CA ASP A 127 -13.42 -9.89 0.07
C ASP A 127 -12.77 -8.75 -0.72
N PHE A 128 -11.83 -8.04 -0.09
CA PHE A 128 -11.00 -7.04 -0.74
C PHE A 128 -9.60 -6.97 -0.12
N VAL A 129 -8.65 -6.51 -0.92
CA VAL A 129 -7.26 -6.22 -0.52
C VAL A 129 -6.91 -4.84 -1.04
N MET A 130 -6.38 -3.98 -0.19
CA MET A 130 -5.79 -2.72 -0.60
C MET A 130 -4.30 -2.71 -0.31
N CYS A 131 -3.53 -2.11 -1.23
CA CYS A 131 -2.08 -1.95 -1.12
C CYS A 131 -1.73 -0.56 -1.67
N ASN A 132 -1.88 0.44 -0.80
CA ASN A 132 -1.83 1.84 -1.17
C ASN A 132 -0.50 2.48 -0.78
N ALA A 133 0.21 3.05 -1.75
CA ALA A 133 1.51 3.69 -1.58
C ALA A 133 2.61 2.77 -1.00
N VAL A 134 2.56 1.47 -1.31
CA VAL A 134 3.46 0.45 -0.76
C VAL A 134 4.36 -0.15 -1.83
N ILE A 135 3.82 -0.55 -2.99
CA ILE A 135 4.59 -1.30 -3.99
C ILE A 135 5.81 -0.53 -4.51
N GLN A 136 5.81 0.80 -4.45
CA GLN A 136 6.99 1.61 -4.78
C GLN A 136 8.19 1.39 -3.86
N HIS A 137 8.03 0.66 -2.77
CA HIS A 137 9.08 0.24 -1.84
C HIS A 137 9.55 -1.20 -2.06
N ILE A 138 8.96 -1.90 -3.02
CA ILE A 138 9.26 -3.30 -3.36
C ILE A 138 9.98 -3.31 -4.71
N ASP A 139 10.97 -4.17 -4.86
CA ASP A 139 11.66 -4.34 -6.14
C ASP A 139 10.79 -5.06 -7.18
N PRO A 140 11.05 -4.86 -8.49
CA PRO A 140 10.25 -5.45 -9.55
C PRO A 140 10.19 -6.98 -9.52
N ASP A 141 11.26 -7.65 -9.12
CA ASP A 141 11.30 -9.12 -9.06
C ASP A 141 10.43 -9.63 -7.93
N SER A 142 10.58 -9.09 -6.72
CA SER A 142 9.71 -9.42 -5.58
C SER A 142 8.25 -9.08 -5.85
N LEU A 143 7.98 -7.93 -6.50
CA LEU A 143 6.62 -7.53 -6.87
C LEU A 143 5.96 -8.58 -7.76
N THR A 144 6.68 -9.01 -8.80
CA THR A 144 6.15 -9.92 -9.82
C THR A 144 6.05 -11.36 -9.34
N ILE A 145 7.09 -11.83 -8.61
CA ILE A 145 7.21 -13.25 -8.25
C ILE A 145 6.42 -13.58 -6.98
N THR A 146 6.31 -12.63 -6.05
CA THR A 146 5.75 -12.90 -4.71
C THR A 146 4.59 -11.97 -4.37
N THR A 147 4.80 -10.65 -4.41
CA THR A 147 3.85 -9.69 -3.84
C THR A 147 2.49 -9.75 -4.55
N VAL A 148 2.45 -9.56 -5.87
CA VAL A 148 1.19 -9.58 -6.62
C VAL A 148 0.52 -10.95 -6.56
N PRO A 149 1.23 -12.10 -6.77
CA PRO A 149 0.64 -13.42 -6.58
C PRO A 149 0.02 -13.64 -5.18
N GLU A 150 0.69 -13.19 -4.12
CA GLU A 150 0.20 -13.38 -2.74
C GLU A 150 -1.03 -12.51 -2.43
N LEU A 151 -1.03 -11.24 -2.87
CA LEU A 151 -2.21 -10.38 -2.72
C LEU A 151 -3.44 -10.97 -3.42
N ILE A 152 -3.24 -11.57 -4.60
CA ILE A 152 -4.32 -12.24 -5.36
C ILE A 152 -4.69 -13.58 -4.73
N ARG A 153 -3.73 -14.36 -4.24
CA ARG A 153 -4.00 -15.66 -3.59
C ARG A 153 -4.93 -15.51 -2.38
N VAL A 154 -4.68 -14.49 -1.54
CA VAL A 154 -5.50 -14.27 -0.34
C VAL A 154 -6.85 -13.62 -0.65
N LEU A 155 -7.03 -13.06 -1.86
CA LEU A 155 -8.27 -12.46 -2.32
C LEU A 155 -9.24 -13.55 -2.82
N LYS A 156 -10.51 -13.43 -2.48
CA LYS A 156 -11.58 -14.30 -3.01
C LYS A 156 -11.74 -14.13 -4.51
N PRO A 157 -12.15 -15.17 -5.25
CA PRO A 157 -12.62 -14.98 -6.61
C PRO A 157 -13.75 -13.94 -6.66
N GLY A 158 -13.60 -12.94 -7.55
CA GLY A 158 -14.51 -11.79 -7.64
C GLY A 158 -14.32 -10.73 -6.56
N GLY A 159 -13.31 -10.87 -5.70
CA GLY A 159 -12.92 -9.82 -4.74
C GLY A 159 -12.21 -8.65 -5.40
N ILE A 160 -12.05 -7.56 -4.66
CA ILE A 160 -11.46 -6.31 -5.18
C ILE A 160 -10.02 -6.16 -4.70
N LEU A 161 -9.10 -5.98 -5.64
CA LEU A 161 -7.73 -5.53 -5.37
C LEU A 161 -7.61 -4.05 -5.71
N GLN A 162 -7.23 -3.24 -4.73
CA GLN A 162 -6.92 -1.82 -4.94
C GLN A 162 -5.40 -1.62 -4.82
N LEU A 163 -4.81 -1.00 -5.83
CA LEU A 163 -3.39 -0.60 -5.83
C LEU A 163 -3.28 0.90 -6.08
N MET A 164 -2.55 1.60 -5.20
CA MET A 164 -2.13 2.98 -5.42
C MET A 164 -0.60 3.02 -5.39
N PHE A 165 0.02 3.61 -6.40
CA PHE A 165 1.47 3.58 -6.58
C PHE A 165 1.98 4.78 -7.36
N LYS A 166 3.30 4.93 -7.40
CA LYS A 166 3.97 5.96 -8.21
C LYS A 166 4.13 5.47 -9.65
N ASN A 167 3.41 6.12 -10.58
CA ASN A 167 3.45 5.77 -12.00
C ASN A 167 4.76 6.24 -12.65
N GLY A 168 5.31 5.44 -13.56
CA GLY A 168 6.53 5.71 -14.32
C GLY A 168 7.47 4.51 -14.39
N SER A 169 8.73 4.74 -14.74
CA SER A 169 9.74 3.68 -14.86
C SER A 169 11.04 4.03 -14.15
N GLY A 170 11.77 3.00 -13.68
CA GLY A 170 13.04 3.14 -12.98
C GLY A 170 12.90 3.53 -11.50
N ILE A 171 13.87 4.26 -10.99
CA ILE A 171 13.94 4.70 -9.60
C ILE A 171 14.01 6.23 -9.57
N ILE A 172 13.18 6.84 -8.72
CA ILE A 172 13.23 8.28 -8.45
C ILE A 172 13.67 8.53 -7.00
N SER A 173 14.51 9.56 -6.81
CA SER A 173 14.87 10.05 -5.48
C SER A 173 14.25 11.43 -5.27
N ILE A 174 13.47 11.58 -4.20
CA ILE A 174 12.74 12.81 -3.88
C ILE A 174 13.17 13.27 -2.49
N PHE A 175 13.49 14.57 -2.36
CA PHE A 175 13.69 15.17 -1.05
C PHE A 175 12.35 15.33 -0.32
N ASP A 176 12.19 14.56 0.76
CA ASP A 176 11.01 14.60 1.59
C ASP A 176 11.18 15.67 2.68
N ARG A 177 10.40 16.74 2.58
CA ARG A 177 10.49 17.90 3.49
C ARG A 177 10.01 17.59 4.90
N ASP A 178 9.11 16.63 5.05
CA ASP A 178 8.55 16.26 6.35
C ASP A 178 9.57 15.54 7.22
N TYR A 179 10.56 14.91 6.58
CA TYR A 179 11.62 14.15 7.25
C TYR A 179 13.02 14.76 7.05
N GLY A 180 13.17 15.71 6.13
CA GLY A 180 14.45 16.36 5.84
C GLY A 180 15.49 15.47 5.14
N VAL A 181 15.06 14.39 4.49
CA VAL A 181 15.93 13.40 3.82
C VAL A 181 15.45 13.07 2.42
N ASN A 182 16.36 12.51 1.60
CA ASN A 182 15.97 11.95 0.31
C ASN A 182 15.39 10.56 0.49
N ARG A 183 14.29 10.28 -0.21
CA ARG A 183 13.66 8.96 -0.27
C ARG A 183 13.69 8.44 -1.70
N ALA A 184 14.05 7.17 -1.87
CA ALA A 184 14.04 6.50 -3.15
C ALA A 184 12.79 5.64 -3.32
N PHE A 185 12.22 5.66 -4.53
CA PHE A 185 11.01 4.90 -4.87
C PHE A 185 11.19 4.23 -6.23
N HIS A 186 10.76 2.99 -6.34
CA HIS A 186 10.52 2.36 -7.63
C HIS A 186 9.27 2.98 -8.28
N LEU A 187 9.36 3.22 -9.56
CA LEU A 187 8.21 3.63 -10.37
C LEU A 187 7.73 2.41 -11.17
N TYR A 188 6.41 2.27 -11.29
CA TYR A 188 5.79 1.19 -12.04
C TYR A 188 4.90 1.77 -13.13
N GLU A 189 5.11 1.35 -14.38
CA GLU A 189 4.25 1.74 -15.48
C GLU A 189 2.88 1.06 -15.31
N GLU A 190 1.82 1.84 -15.37
CA GLU A 190 0.43 1.37 -15.23
C GLU A 190 0.13 0.23 -16.19
N GLU A 191 0.52 0.37 -17.47
CA GLU A 191 0.27 -0.65 -18.48
C GLU A 191 0.97 -1.99 -18.14
N SER A 192 2.22 -1.93 -17.68
CA SER A 192 2.99 -3.11 -17.27
C SER A 192 2.34 -3.81 -16.08
N LEU A 193 1.86 -3.04 -15.11
CA LEU A 193 1.19 -3.60 -13.93
C LEU A 193 -0.17 -4.21 -14.30
N LEU A 194 -0.96 -3.55 -15.15
CA LEU A 194 -2.22 -4.10 -15.66
C LEU A 194 -2.00 -5.40 -16.44
N GLN A 195 -0.91 -5.47 -17.23
CA GLN A 195 -0.55 -6.69 -17.96
C GLN A 195 -0.20 -7.83 -16.99
N LEU A 196 0.57 -7.55 -15.93
CA LEU A 196 0.88 -8.51 -14.87
C LEU A 196 -0.41 -9.01 -14.20
N LEU A 197 -1.29 -8.12 -13.78
CA LEU A 197 -2.57 -8.46 -13.14
C LEU A 197 -3.46 -9.32 -14.05
N LYS A 198 -3.47 -9.04 -15.35
CA LYS A 198 -4.17 -9.85 -16.34
C LYS A 198 -3.68 -11.30 -16.40
N THR A 199 -2.37 -11.55 -16.23
CA THR A 199 -1.84 -12.93 -16.19
C THR A 199 -2.39 -13.72 -15.00
N HIS A 200 -2.84 -13.03 -13.95
CA HIS A 200 -3.50 -13.58 -12.77
C HIS A 200 -5.03 -13.51 -12.83
N GLN A 201 -5.61 -13.31 -14.02
CA GLN A 201 -7.07 -13.26 -14.24
C GLN A 201 -7.78 -12.10 -13.54
N CYS A 202 -7.06 -11.02 -13.26
CA CYS A 202 -7.65 -9.77 -12.78
C CYS A 202 -8.11 -8.92 -13.97
N GLU A 203 -9.24 -8.25 -13.79
CA GLU A 203 -9.80 -7.30 -14.76
C GLU A 203 -9.94 -5.93 -14.10
N LEU A 204 -9.68 -4.87 -14.87
CA LEU A 204 -9.88 -3.50 -14.40
C LEU A 204 -11.39 -3.24 -14.26
N VAL A 205 -11.83 -2.87 -13.05
CA VAL A 205 -13.25 -2.68 -12.78
C VAL A 205 -13.72 -1.31 -13.23
N GLN A 206 -13.07 -0.26 -12.77
CA GLN A 206 -13.35 1.13 -13.15
C GLN A 206 -12.28 2.07 -12.56
N PRO A 207 -11.95 3.16 -13.28
CA PRO A 207 -12.41 3.48 -14.63
C PRO A 207 -11.92 2.44 -15.64
N ASP A 208 -12.68 2.26 -16.74
CA ASP A 208 -12.39 1.23 -17.74
C ASP A 208 -11.18 1.58 -18.61
N THR A 209 -10.71 2.81 -18.54
CA THR A 209 -9.65 3.34 -19.41
C THR A 209 -8.37 3.54 -18.61
N PRO A 210 -7.29 2.79 -18.91
CA PRO A 210 -5.97 3.06 -18.37
C PRO A 210 -5.52 4.50 -18.64
N GLY A 211 -4.75 5.09 -17.73
CA GLY A 211 -4.33 6.50 -17.83
C GLY A 211 -5.35 7.52 -17.30
N GLU A 212 -6.59 7.13 -17.06
CA GLU A 212 -7.59 7.95 -16.34
C GLU A 212 -7.61 7.70 -14.83
N LEU A 213 -6.76 6.77 -14.38
CA LEU A 213 -6.71 6.33 -12.97
C LEU A 213 -6.06 7.35 -12.02
N GLY A 214 -5.63 8.47 -12.55
CA GLY A 214 -5.08 9.57 -11.79
C GLY A 214 -3.61 9.36 -11.42
N GLY A 215 -2.77 10.26 -11.73
CA GLY A 215 -1.34 10.18 -11.52
C GLY A 215 -0.80 11.22 -10.56
#